data_c4c4ee2c3b7d5469096cec99996cc655
#
_entry.id   c4c4ee2c3b7d5469096cec99996cc655
#
_cell.length_a   1.000
_cell.length_b   1.000
_cell.length_c   1.000
_cell.angle_alpha   90.00
_cell.angle_beta   90.00
_cell.angle_gamma   90.00
#
_symmetry.space_group_name_H-M   'P 1'
#
loop_
_entity.id
_entity.type
_entity.pdbx_description
1 polymer ?
#
loop_
_entity_poly.entity_id
_entity_poly.type
_entity_poly.pdbx_seq_one_letter_code
_entity_poly.pdbx_strand_id
1 'polypeptide(L)'
;VTAEIRYILLHELQHYKSKDAFVNVFMNLTGVLYWFNPVIWYLLKEIRTDREVACDCAVLKYLDENAYIDYGNTLIYFSEKISQIPFPFTTGINATMEQMKRRIIHIANYHPISLKRTLKSTVVYLLISAFLLGFVPFLTIQATNSNRFDFHEGGKTISYADFQELFGENQGSFVLYHH
;
A
#
# COMPACT_ATOMS: atom_id res chain seq x y z
N VAL A 1 -13.12 14.03 32.59
CA VAL A 1 -12.56 12.68 32.74
C VAL A 1 -13.45 11.63 32.08
N THR A 2 -14.78 11.62 32.33
CA THR A 2 -15.69 10.59 31.75
C THR A 2 -15.89 10.71 30.25
N ALA A 3 -15.98 11.93 29.70
CA ALA A 3 -16.14 12.16 28.26
C ALA A 3 -14.88 11.81 27.48
N GLU A 4 -13.71 12.20 27.99
CA GLU A 4 -12.41 11.89 27.39
C GLU A 4 -12.17 10.38 27.28
N ILE A 5 -12.45 9.63 28.36
CA ILE A 5 -12.33 8.17 28.36
C ILE A 5 -13.28 7.56 27.33
N ARG A 6 -14.51 8.09 27.20
CA ARG A 6 -15.46 7.63 26.20
C ARG A 6 -14.93 7.79 24.78
N TYR A 7 -14.31 8.92 24.46
CA TYR A 7 -13.75 9.17 23.12
C TYR A 7 -12.60 8.22 22.79
N ILE A 8 -11.72 7.96 23.75
CA ILE A 8 -10.64 7.00 23.57
C ILE A 8 -11.18 5.58 23.40
N LEU A 9 -12.13 5.16 24.23
CA LEU A 9 -12.74 3.84 24.09
C LEU A 9 -13.45 3.67 22.75
N LEU A 10 -14.12 4.70 22.23
CA LEU A 10 -14.72 4.66 20.89
C LEU A 10 -13.65 4.48 19.81
N HIS A 11 -12.50 5.17 19.92
CA HIS A 11 -11.39 5.04 19.02
C HIS A 11 -10.81 3.62 19.04
N GLU A 12 -10.51 3.07 20.20
CA GLU A 12 -9.99 1.71 20.36
C GLU A 12 -10.98 0.64 19.87
N LEU A 13 -12.28 0.81 20.17
CA LEU A 13 -13.31 -0.08 19.66
C LEU A 13 -13.42 -0.04 18.13
N GLN A 14 -13.17 1.13 17.53
CA GLN A 14 -13.16 1.24 16.07
C GLN A 14 -11.98 0.47 15.45
N HIS A 15 -10.78 0.49 16.04
CA HIS A 15 -9.65 -0.34 15.62
C HIS A 15 -9.99 -1.84 15.70
N TYR A 16 -10.65 -2.26 16.78
CA TYR A 16 -11.11 -3.64 16.92
C TYR A 16 -12.12 -4.02 15.81
N LYS A 17 -13.10 -3.16 15.56
CA LYS A 17 -14.12 -3.36 14.51
C LYS A 17 -13.52 -3.42 13.11
N SER A 18 -12.53 -2.61 12.83
CA SER A 18 -11.82 -2.55 11.54
C SER A 18 -10.82 -3.71 11.35
N LYS A 19 -10.62 -4.55 12.39
CA LYS A 19 -9.65 -5.65 12.39
C LYS A 19 -8.21 -5.20 12.12
N ASP A 20 -7.84 -4.05 12.62
CA ASP A 20 -6.55 -3.41 12.36
C ASP A 20 -5.36 -4.25 12.82
N ALA A 21 -5.56 -5.17 13.78
CA ALA A 21 -4.55 -6.12 14.20
C ALA A 21 -4.03 -6.99 13.03
N PHE A 22 -4.92 -7.46 12.15
CA PHE A 22 -4.53 -8.22 10.96
C PHE A 22 -3.75 -7.37 9.95
N VAL A 23 -4.20 -6.13 9.75
CA VAL A 23 -3.48 -5.18 8.88
C VAL A 23 -2.08 -4.92 9.42
N ASN A 24 -1.92 -4.76 10.73
CA ASN A 24 -0.61 -4.58 11.38
C ASN A 24 0.32 -5.77 11.16
N VAL A 25 -0.18 -7.00 11.33
CA VAL A 25 0.60 -8.21 11.08
C VAL A 25 1.09 -8.23 9.63
N PHE A 26 0.19 -7.96 8.67
CA PHE A 26 0.54 -7.93 7.25
C PHE A 26 1.57 -6.84 6.93
N MET A 27 1.40 -5.64 7.48
CA MET A 27 2.35 -4.53 7.31
C MET A 27 3.73 -4.87 7.88
N ASN A 28 3.79 -5.48 9.06
CA ASN A 28 5.04 -5.90 9.67
C ASN A 28 5.73 -6.99 8.84
N LEU A 29 4.98 -7.99 8.35
CA LEU A 29 5.51 -9.01 7.46
C LEU A 29 6.07 -8.41 6.17
N THR A 30 5.35 -7.46 5.56
CA THR A 30 5.81 -6.73 4.38
C THR A 30 7.10 -5.96 4.67
N GLY A 31 7.19 -5.29 5.83
CA GLY A 31 8.39 -4.58 6.25
C GLY A 31 9.60 -5.50 6.45
N VAL A 32 9.38 -6.71 6.96
CA VAL A 32 10.44 -7.72 7.11
C VAL A 32 10.89 -8.27 5.76
N LEU A 33 9.94 -8.59 4.86
CA LEU A 33 10.26 -9.13 3.53
C LEU A 33 11.01 -8.11 2.65
N TYR A 34 10.62 -6.84 2.74
CA TYR A 34 11.18 -5.76 1.92
C TYR A 34 12.01 -4.78 2.76
N TRP A 35 12.69 -5.26 3.81
CA TRP A 35 13.45 -4.45 4.76
C TRP A 35 14.49 -3.54 4.10
N PHE A 36 15.02 -3.92 2.94
CA PHE A 36 16.05 -3.21 2.18
C PHE A 36 15.49 -2.09 1.27
N ASN A 37 14.16 -2.00 1.10
CA ASN A 37 13.55 -1.05 0.19
C ASN A 37 12.99 0.17 0.94
N PRO A 38 13.59 1.37 0.79
CA PRO A 38 13.15 2.57 1.50
C PRO A 38 11.76 3.05 1.07
N VAL A 39 11.34 2.74 -0.17
CA VAL A 39 9.99 3.09 -0.66
C VAL A 39 8.92 2.34 0.13
N ILE A 40 9.16 1.07 0.45
CA ILE A 40 8.23 0.27 1.26
C ILE A 40 8.10 0.86 2.67
N TRP A 41 9.19 1.29 3.30
CA TRP A 41 9.15 1.94 4.60
C TRP A 41 8.33 3.23 4.60
N TYR A 42 8.51 4.04 3.55
CA TYR A 42 7.71 5.24 3.36
C TYR A 42 6.21 4.90 3.20
N LEU A 43 5.88 3.94 2.34
CA LEU A 43 4.49 3.51 2.14
C LEU A 43 3.85 2.95 3.42
N LEU A 44 4.57 2.13 4.17
CA LEU A 44 4.06 1.59 5.43
C LEU A 44 3.79 2.70 6.46
N LYS A 45 4.62 3.75 6.49
CA LYS A 45 4.39 4.92 7.33
C LYS A 45 3.12 5.67 6.92
N GLU A 46 2.94 5.93 5.63
CA GLU A 46 1.75 6.61 5.11
C GLU A 46 0.47 5.79 5.37
N ILE A 47 0.48 4.48 5.12
CA ILE A 47 -0.65 3.60 5.40
C ILE A 47 -1.05 3.62 6.87
N ARG A 48 -0.07 3.65 7.80
CA ARG A 48 -0.36 3.79 9.24
C ARG A 48 -1.07 5.10 9.54
N THR A 49 -0.60 6.21 8.98
CA THR A 49 -1.20 7.54 9.16
C THR A 49 -2.62 7.60 8.61
N ASP A 50 -2.81 7.10 7.40
CA ASP A 50 -4.13 7.09 6.75
C ASP A 50 -5.14 6.21 7.51
N ARG A 51 -4.68 5.12 8.11
CA ARG A 51 -5.51 4.26 8.96
C ARG A 51 -6.00 4.97 10.21
N GLU A 52 -5.13 5.74 10.89
CA GLU A 52 -5.54 6.55 12.04
C GLU A 52 -6.61 7.59 11.64
N VAL A 53 -6.39 8.29 10.53
CA VAL A 53 -7.37 9.23 9.97
C VAL A 53 -8.70 8.53 9.64
N ALA A 54 -8.66 7.35 9.04
CA ALA A 54 -9.87 6.58 8.73
C ALA A 54 -10.60 6.13 9.99
N CYS A 55 -9.86 5.75 11.05
CA CYS A 55 -10.42 5.43 12.36
C CYS A 55 -11.13 6.65 12.96
N ASP A 56 -10.47 7.82 12.98
CA ASP A 56 -11.08 9.06 13.46
C ASP A 56 -12.35 9.40 12.69
N CYS A 57 -12.32 9.37 11.36
CA CYS A 57 -13.50 9.59 10.52
C CYS A 57 -14.64 8.60 10.82
N ALA A 58 -14.32 7.37 11.18
CA ALA A 58 -15.32 6.38 11.54
C ALA A 58 -15.94 6.65 12.92
N VAL A 59 -15.14 7.14 13.88
CA VAL A 59 -15.63 7.57 15.20
C VAL A 59 -16.55 8.79 15.07
N LEU A 60 -16.16 9.80 14.28
CA LEU A 60 -16.94 11.02 14.07
C LEU A 60 -18.35 10.76 13.54
N LYS A 61 -18.57 9.65 12.82
CA LYS A 61 -19.92 9.24 12.38
C LYS A 61 -20.89 8.91 13.53
N TYR A 62 -20.36 8.61 14.72
CA TYR A 62 -21.12 8.28 15.91
C TYR A 62 -21.22 9.45 16.89
N LEU A 63 -20.58 10.58 16.57
CA LEU A 63 -20.57 11.78 17.38
C LEU A 63 -21.38 12.89 16.72
N ASP A 64 -21.95 13.77 17.55
CA ASP A 64 -22.55 15.01 17.08
C ASP A 64 -21.47 16.00 16.66
N GLU A 65 -21.77 16.91 15.71
CA GLU A 65 -20.81 17.89 15.21
C GLU A 65 -20.17 18.75 16.30
N ASN A 66 -20.94 19.08 17.35
CA ASN A 66 -20.45 19.83 18.51
C ASN A 66 -19.37 19.09 19.29
N ALA A 67 -19.32 17.75 19.21
CA ALA A 67 -18.38 16.92 19.93
C ALA A 67 -17.05 16.70 19.15
N TYR A 68 -16.95 17.15 17.90
CA TYR A 68 -15.74 16.95 17.10
C TYR A 68 -14.52 17.67 17.66
N ILE A 69 -14.74 18.90 18.18
CA ILE A 69 -13.68 19.70 18.80
C ILE A 69 -13.18 19.04 20.09
N ASP A 70 -14.10 18.54 20.92
CA ASP A 70 -13.77 17.88 22.17
C ASP A 70 -13.04 16.56 21.93
N TYR A 71 -13.45 15.82 20.91
CA TYR A 71 -12.75 14.63 20.44
C TYR A 71 -11.32 14.94 20.01
N GLY A 72 -11.13 15.94 19.14
CA GLY A 72 -9.82 16.39 18.68
C GLY A 72 -8.90 16.84 19.83
N ASN A 73 -9.42 17.64 20.78
CA ASN A 73 -8.69 18.07 21.96
C ASN A 73 -8.28 16.89 22.86
N THR A 74 -9.16 15.90 22.99
CA THR A 74 -8.85 14.67 23.73
C THR A 74 -7.67 13.94 23.12
N LEU A 75 -7.64 13.78 21.77
CA LEU A 75 -6.54 13.11 21.09
C LEU A 75 -5.21 13.87 21.26
N ILE A 76 -5.23 15.20 21.18
CA ILE A 76 -4.04 16.05 21.40
C ILE A 76 -3.53 15.85 22.83
N TYR A 77 -4.41 15.94 23.82
CA TYR A 77 -4.05 15.77 25.23
C TYR A 77 -3.39 14.41 25.51
N PHE A 78 -3.96 13.33 24.98
CA PHE A 78 -3.40 12.00 25.18
C PHE A 78 -2.08 11.82 24.43
N SER A 79 -1.95 12.34 23.21
CA SER A 79 -0.71 12.32 22.46
C SER A 79 0.41 13.04 23.21
N GLU A 80 0.13 14.18 23.79
CA GLU A 80 1.08 14.93 24.61
C GLU A 80 1.50 14.14 25.85
N LYS A 81 0.55 13.54 26.56
CA LYS A 81 0.82 12.71 27.75
C LYS A 81 1.72 11.51 27.42
N ILE A 82 1.43 10.83 26.31
CA ILE A 82 2.23 9.68 25.89
C ILE A 82 3.63 10.12 25.46
N SER A 83 3.77 11.26 24.79
CA SER A 83 5.07 11.78 24.35
C SER A 83 6.01 12.16 25.51
N GLN A 84 5.47 12.44 26.68
CA GLN A 84 6.24 12.74 27.88
C GLN A 84 6.81 11.48 28.58
N ILE A 85 6.35 10.28 28.19
CA ILE A 85 6.88 9.03 28.73
C ILE A 85 8.19 8.71 27.99
N PRO A 86 9.35 8.67 28.68
CA PRO A 86 10.63 8.38 28.05
C PRO A 86 10.69 6.90 27.65
N PHE A 87 10.31 6.59 26.40
CA PHE A 87 10.62 5.28 25.83
C PHE A 87 11.99 5.33 25.17
N PRO A 88 12.92 4.42 25.51
CA PRO A 88 14.32 4.48 25.04
C PRO A 88 14.51 4.26 23.53
N PHE A 89 13.46 4.03 22.77
CA PHE A 89 13.52 3.75 21.32
C PHE A 89 12.66 4.69 20.47
N THR A 90 12.18 5.83 20.97
CA THR A 90 11.34 6.76 20.19
C THR A 90 12.19 7.80 19.43
N THR A 91 12.74 7.40 18.30
CA THR A 91 13.28 8.33 17.29
C THR A 91 12.18 9.02 16.47
N GLY A 92 10.92 8.92 16.88
CA GLY A 92 9.76 9.29 16.08
C GLY A 92 8.94 10.50 16.56
N ILE A 93 9.42 11.33 17.50
CA ILE A 93 8.62 12.45 18.03
C ILE A 93 8.12 13.38 16.92
N ASN A 94 8.99 13.74 15.97
CA ASN A 94 8.60 14.58 14.82
C ASN A 94 7.59 13.89 13.89
N ALA A 95 7.74 12.58 13.67
CA ALA A 95 6.82 11.80 12.87
C ALA A 95 5.43 11.70 13.53
N THR A 96 5.40 11.57 14.85
CA THR A 96 4.16 11.55 15.64
C THR A 96 3.42 12.88 15.58
N MET A 97 4.13 14.01 15.67
CA MET A 97 3.54 15.35 15.56
C MET A 97 2.93 15.61 14.19
N GLU A 98 3.61 15.22 13.10
CA GLU A 98 3.06 15.38 11.74
C GLU A 98 1.81 14.50 11.52
N GLN A 99 1.83 13.29 12.03
CA GLN A 99 0.67 12.40 12.00
C GLN A 99 -0.51 12.99 12.78
N MET A 100 -0.26 13.52 13.98
CA MET A 100 -1.30 14.16 14.79
C MET A 100 -1.87 15.39 14.08
N LYS A 101 -1.03 16.24 13.49
CA LYS A 101 -1.47 17.38 12.70
C LYS A 101 -2.40 16.98 11.57
N ARG A 102 -2.07 15.93 10.80
CA ARG A 102 -2.96 15.39 9.75
C ARG A 102 -4.30 14.96 10.33
N ARG A 103 -4.32 14.19 11.43
CA ARG A 103 -5.56 13.76 12.10
C ARG A 103 -6.44 14.95 12.46
N ILE A 104 -5.88 15.96 13.13
CA ILE A 104 -6.64 17.15 13.57
C ILE A 104 -7.19 17.94 12.38
N ILE A 105 -6.42 18.13 11.30
CA ILE A 105 -6.91 18.78 10.08
C ILE A 105 -8.10 18.00 9.49
N HIS A 106 -8.03 16.67 9.47
CA HIS A 106 -9.14 15.84 8.97
C HIS A 106 -10.37 15.88 9.87
N ILE A 107 -10.19 15.92 11.19
CA ILE A 107 -11.29 16.09 12.16
C ILE A 107 -11.97 17.43 11.98
N ALA A 108 -11.18 18.52 11.88
CA ALA A 108 -11.70 19.88 11.71
C ALA A 108 -12.47 20.07 10.38
N ASN A 109 -12.04 19.40 9.33
CA ASN A 109 -12.66 19.46 8.01
C ASN A 109 -13.53 18.22 7.70
N TYR A 110 -13.98 17.52 8.74
CA TYR A 110 -14.77 16.33 8.53
C TYR A 110 -16.12 16.65 7.90
N HIS A 111 -16.37 16.03 6.76
CA HIS A 111 -17.68 16.02 6.14
C HIS A 111 -18.09 14.56 5.87
N PRO A 112 -19.33 14.18 6.20
CA PRO A 112 -19.79 12.81 5.96
C PRO A 112 -19.66 12.45 4.48
N ILE A 113 -18.92 11.35 4.23
CA ILE A 113 -18.62 10.91 2.87
C ILE A 113 -19.90 10.43 2.20
N SER A 114 -20.27 11.04 1.09
CA SER A 114 -21.38 10.57 0.26
C SER A 114 -21.04 9.21 -0.36
N LEU A 115 -21.97 8.26 -0.30
CA LEU A 115 -21.86 6.93 -0.92
C LEU A 115 -21.48 7.03 -2.41
N LYS A 116 -21.95 8.08 -3.11
CA LYS A 116 -21.61 8.33 -4.52
C LYS A 116 -20.12 8.55 -4.74
N ARG A 117 -19.41 9.21 -3.81
CA ARG A 117 -17.96 9.44 -3.91
C ARG A 117 -17.20 8.13 -3.72
N THR A 118 -17.59 7.32 -2.74
CA THR A 118 -17.00 6.01 -2.50
C THR A 118 -17.16 5.08 -3.68
N LEU A 119 -18.36 5.00 -4.25
CA LEU A 119 -18.64 4.18 -5.44
C LEU A 119 -17.79 4.61 -6.64
N LYS A 120 -17.66 5.92 -6.91
CA LYS A 120 -16.80 6.41 -7.99
C LYS A 120 -15.34 5.99 -7.78
N SER A 121 -14.82 6.15 -6.58
CA SER A 121 -13.44 5.75 -6.25
C SER A 121 -13.25 4.24 -6.46
N THR A 122 -14.15 3.41 -5.95
CA THR A 122 -14.08 1.94 -6.11
C THR A 122 -14.11 1.53 -7.58
N VAL A 123 -14.97 2.13 -8.40
CA VAL A 123 -15.03 1.84 -9.84
C VAL A 123 -13.70 2.21 -10.53
N VAL A 124 -13.13 3.37 -10.21
CA VAL A 124 -11.82 3.79 -10.76
C VAL A 124 -10.73 2.79 -10.39
N TYR A 125 -10.65 2.35 -9.13
CA TYR A 125 -9.67 1.35 -8.70
C TYR A 125 -9.86 0.01 -9.42
N LEU A 126 -11.09 -0.45 -9.61
CA LEU A 126 -11.39 -1.68 -10.34
C LEU A 126 -10.98 -1.57 -11.81
N LEU A 127 -11.23 -0.43 -12.46
CA LEU A 127 -10.81 -0.20 -13.85
C LEU A 127 -9.29 -0.19 -14.00
N ILE A 128 -8.57 0.48 -13.08
CA ILE A 128 -7.10 0.50 -13.08
C ILE A 128 -6.55 -0.91 -12.86
N SER A 129 -7.09 -1.67 -11.90
CA SER A 129 -6.64 -3.04 -11.62
C SER A 129 -6.91 -3.98 -12.81
N ALA A 130 -8.08 -3.87 -13.44
CA ALA A 130 -8.42 -4.66 -14.63
C ALA A 130 -7.50 -4.31 -15.81
N PHE A 131 -7.19 -3.02 -16.00
CA PHE A 131 -6.25 -2.58 -17.02
C PHE A 131 -4.84 -3.15 -16.78
N LEU A 132 -4.33 -3.07 -15.56
CA LEU A 132 -3.00 -3.62 -15.21
C LEU A 132 -2.94 -5.14 -15.38
N LEU A 133 -3.97 -5.86 -14.93
CA LEU A 133 -4.05 -7.32 -15.08
C LEU A 133 -4.16 -7.77 -16.53
N GLY A 134 -4.80 -6.99 -17.40
CA GLY A 134 -4.91 -7.29 -18.83
C GLY A 134 -3.69 -6.84 -19.63
N PHE A 135 -3.10 -5.70 -19.26
CA PHE A 135 -2.01 -5.09 -20.03
C PHE A 135 -0.66 -5.81 -19.81
N VAL A 136 -0.37 -6.25 -18.59
CA VAL A 136 0.89 -6.95 -18.26
C VAL A 136 1.04 -8.24 -19.06
N PRO A 137 0.07 -9.19 -19.07
CA PRO A 137 0.18 -10.41 -19.89
C PRO A 137 0.21 -10.10 -21.40
N PHE A 138 -0.49 -9.06 -21.86
CA PHE A 138 -0.40 -8.63 -23.27
C PHE A 138 1.02 -8.22 -23.66
N LEU A 139 1.71 -7.43 -22.83
CA LEU A 139 3.10 -7.05 -23.07
C LEU A 139 4.06 -8.26 -23.07
N THR A 140 3.86 -9.23 -22.16
CA THR A 140 4.69 -10.42 -22.10
C THR A 140 4.50 -11.31 -23.34
N ILE A 141 3.27 -11.46 -23.83
CA ILE A 141 2.97 -12.21 -25.07
C ILE A 141 3.64 -11.54 -26.27
N GLN A 142 3.59 -10.21 -26.37
CA GLN A 142 4.25 -9.47 -27.46
C GLN A 142 5.77 -9.60 -27.39
N ALA A 143 6.37 -9.49 -26.20
CA ALA A 143 7.80 -9.66 -26.01
C ALA A 143 8.26 -11.08 -26.36
N THR A 144 7.48 -12.11 -26.05
CA THR A 144 7.78 -13.50 -26.40
C THR A 144 7.69 -13.74 -27.91
N ASN A 145 6.70 -13.11 -28.57
CA ASN A 145 6.59 -13.21 -30.03
C ASN A 145 7.70 -12.45 -30.79
N SER A 146 8.17 -11.32 -30.25
CA SER A 146 9.26 -10.54 -30.88
C SER A 146 10.62 -11.22 -30.75
N ASN A 147 10.81 -12.11 -29.78
CA ASN A 147 12.04 -12.88 -29.60
C ASN A 147 12.05 -14.20 -30.41
N ARG A 148 11.09 -14.41 -31.30
CA ARG A 148 11.13 -15.50 -32.27
C ARG A 148 12.12 -15.13 -33.36
N PHE A 149 13.38 -15.51 -33.17
CA PHE A 149 14.39 -15.42 -34.25
C PHE A 149 14.14 -16.58 -35.24
N ASP A 150 13.70 -16.23 -36.42
CA ASP A 150 13.61 -17.18 -37.52
C ASP A 150 14.97 -17.25 -38.21
N PHE A 151 15.65 -18.38 -38.12
CA PHE A 151 16.89 -18.62 -38.87
C PHE A 151 16.52 -19.09 -40.27
N HIS A 152 17.11 -18.41 -41.29
CA HIS A 152 16.98 -18.79 -42.69
C HIS A 152 18.20 -19.62 -43.10
N GLU A 153 18.00 -20.93 -43.27
CA GLU A 153 19.00 -21.78 -43.87
C GLU A 153 18.37 -22.50 -45.09
N GLY A 154 18.96 -22.33 -46.26
CA GLY A 154 18.54 -23.03 -47.46
C GLY A 154 17.10 -22.82 -47.95
N GLY A 155 16.47 -21.68 -47.61
CA GLY A 155 15.12 -21.34 -48.01
C GLY A 155 14.01 -21.94 -47.15
N LYS A 156 14.33 -22.59 -46.01
CA LYS A 156 13.39 -23.04 -45.01
C LYS A 156 13.56 -22.25 -43.72
N THR A 157 12.48 -21.73 -43.19
CA THR A 157 12.42 -21.11 -41.83
C THR A 157 12.39 -22.22 -40.78
N ILE A 158 13.41 -22.27 -39.94
CA ILE A 158 13.49 -23.21 -38.82
C ILE A 158 13.14 -22.44 -37.54
N SER A 159 12.18 -22.91 -36.77
CA SER A 159 11.82 -22.35 -35.48
C SER A 159 12.94 -22.57 -34.46
N TYR A 160 13.13 -21.63 -33.51
CA TYR A 160 14.15 -21.77 -32.46
C TYR A 160 13.96 -23.09 -31.65
N ALA A 161 12.74 -23.58 -31.52
CA ALA A 161 12.46 -24.86 -30.88
C ALA A 161 13.02 -26.05 -31.69
N ASP A 162 12.88 -26.01 -33.02
CA ASP A 162 13.39 -27.03 -33.93
C ASP A 162 14.93 -26.99 -34.00
N PHE A 163 15.49 -25.78 -33.86
CA PHE A 163 16.95 -25.60 -33.77
C PHE A 163 17.53 -26.21 -32.49
N GLN A 164 16.87 -26.03 -31.35
CA GLN A 164 17.30 -26.67 -30.10
C GLN A 164 17.18 -28.21 -30.12
N GLU A 165 16.16 -28.77 -30.78
CA GLU A 165 16.00 -30.19 -30.95
C GLU A 165 17.08 -30.81 -31.87
N LEU A 166 17.48 -30.07 -32.91
CA LEU A 166 18.51 -30.51 -33.87
C LEU A 166 19.94 -30.38 -33.36
N PHE A 167 20.21 -29.39 -32.52
CA PHE A 167 21.58 -29.01 -32.12
C PHE A 167 21.80 -29.05 -30.58
N GLY A 168 20.78 -29.31 -29.80
CA GLY A 168 20.84 -29.29 -28.31
C GLY A 168 21.59 -30.45 -27.67
N GLU A 169 21.97 -31.47 -28.42
CA GLU A 169 22.63 -32.67 -27.90
C GLU A 169 24.18 -32.61 -28.00
N ASN A 170 24.74 -31.60 -28.65
CA ASN A 170 26.20 -31.41 -28.77
C ASN A 170 26.64 -30.11 -28.08
N GLN A 171 27.16 -30.22 -26.87
CA GLN A 171 27.95 -29.17 -26.19
C GLN A 171 29.27 -28.96 -26.94
N GLY A 172 29.22 -28.29 -28.07
CA GLY A 172 30.38 -27.83 -28.82
C GLY A 172 30.38 -26.30 -28.91
N SER A 173 31.43 -25.67 -28.39
CA SER A 173 31.69 -24.24 -28.50
C SER A 173 31.62 -23.75 -29.93
N PHE A 174 30.61 -22.94 -30.25
CA PHE A 174 30.56 -22.21 -31.52
C PHE A 174 31.39 -20.94 -31.43
N VAL A 175 32.45 -20.87 -32.23
CA VAL A 175 33.21 -19.64 -32.45
C VAL A 175 32.50 -18.88 -33.56
N LEU A 176 31.95 -17.72 -33.24
CA LEU A 176 31.40 -16.78 -34.24
C LEU A 176 32.56 -16.15 -35.00
N TYR A 177 32.73 -16.49 -36.29
CA TYR A 177 33.57 -15.74 -37.20
C TYR A 177 32.72 -14.59 -37.79
N HIS A 178 33.11 -13.36 -37.45
CA HIS A 178 32.69 -12.16 -38.18
C HIS A 178 33.51 -12.05 -39.46
N HIS A 179 32.83 -12.02 -40.57
CA HIS A 179 33.32 -11.42 -41.84
C HIS A 179 32.62 -10.10 -42.05
#